data_1f1c0c3fa053f6a78b4d2aec4c89d65a
#
_entry.id   1f1c0c3fa053f6a78b4d2aec4c89d65a
#
_cell.length_a   1.000
_cell.length_b   1.000
_cell.length_c   1.000
_cell.angle_alpha   90.00
_cell.angle_beta   90.00
_cell.angle_gamma   90.00
#
_symmetry.space_group_name_H-M   'P 1'
#
loop_
_entity.id
_entity.type
_entity.pdbx_description
1 polymer ?
#
loop_
_entity_poly.entity_id
_entity_poly.type
_entity_poly.pdbx_seq_one_letter_code
_entity_poly.pdbx_strand_id
1 'polypeptide(L)'
;VTDEVVQRVVRSTVRLQGPACDRLLSGSGFVVDDDLVVTNAHVLAGAEAVSVDTSDGERRAGIVVAFDPRTDLALVRVRGLDRPALPLSDAAEGDQGVLLGYPGGGDLEVQPFAVAERVDARGRDIYDRTEALRRILVVGAEVRPGDSGGPMVNAAGEVVGVTFAVAPDREDVAYAIRTEEVVRLRSAASAEPVATGPCR
;
A
#
# COMPACT_ATOMS: atom_id res chain seq x y z
N VAL A 1 -15.76 -11.42 4.97
CA VAL A 1 -14.43 -12.03 5.14
C VAL A 1 -14.42 -12.76 6.47
N THR A 2 -13.90 -13.99 6.52
CA THR A 2 -13.83 -14.80 7.75
C THR A 2 -12.65 -14.38 8.62
N ASP A 3 -12.73 -14.65 9.94
CA ASP A 3 -11.64 -14.37 10.88
C ASP A 3 -10.32 -15.08 10.48
N GLU A 4 -10.41 -16.30 9.94
CA GLU A 4 -9.23 -17.05 9.47
C GLU A 4 -8.51 -16.33 8.33
N VAL A 5 -9.27 -15.81 7.36
CA VAL A 5 -8.73 -14.99 6.25
C VAL A 5 -8.10 -13.71 6.79
N VAL A 6 -8.79 -13.02 7.69
CA VAL A 6 -8.26 -11.79 8.32
C VAL A 6 -6.94 -12.08 9.04
N GLN A 7 -6.86 -13.13 9.87
CA GLN A 7 -5.64 -13.49 10.59
C GLN A 7 -4.47 -13.86 9.67
N ARG A 8 -4.74 -14.47 8.52
CA ARG A 8 -3.72 -14.74 7.50
C ARG A 8 -3.20 -13.42 6.89
N VAL A 9 -4.10 -12.50 6.54
CA VAL A 9 -3.73 -11.20 5.93
C VAL A 9 -2.99 -10.32 6.94
N VAL A 10 -3.41 -10.32 8.21
CA VAL A 10 -2.74 -9.59 9.32
C VAL A 10 -1.26 -9.92 9.39
N ARG A 11 -0.89 -11.21 9.27
CA ARG A 11 0.53 -11.64 9.31
C ARG A 11 1.38 -11.11 8.15
N SER A 12 0.73 -10.78 7.03
CA SER A 12 1.38 -10.28 5.82
C SER A 12 1.23 -8.78 5.64
N THR A 13 0.50 -8.10 6.54
CA THR A 13 0.36 -6.64 6.56
C THR A 13 1.38 -6.05 7.52
N VAL A 14 2.11 -5.04 7.07
CA VAL A 14 3.22 -4.43 7.81
C VAL A 14 3.04 -2.93 7.92
N ARG A 15 3.64 -2.35 8.97
CA ARG A 15 3.81 -0.90 9.11
C ARG A 15 5.18 -0.51 8.58
N LEU A 16 5.21 0.52 7.73
CA LEU A 16 6.46 1.12 7.27
C LEU A 16 6.66 2.46 7.97
N GLN A 17 7.87 2.69 8.43
CA GLN A 17 8.28 3.96 9.07
C GLN A 17 9.68 4.34 8.61
N GLY A 18 9.96 5.64 8.59
CA GLY A 18 11.29 6.12 8.30
C GLY A 18 11.44 7.63 8.49
N PRO A 19 12.63 8.11 8.86
CA PRO A 19 12.92 9.53 8.87
C PRO A 19 12.97 10.07 7.44
N ALA A 20 12.28 11.14 7.18
CA ALA A 20 12.35 11.91 5.95
C ALA A 20 11.98 13.36 6.19
N CYS A 21 12.76 14.30 5.67
CA CYS A 21 12.34 15.69 5.60
C CYS A 21 11.98 16.29 6.98
N ASP A 22 12.78 16.03 7.99
CA ASP A 22 12.59 16.49 9.37
C ASP A 22 11.31 15.98 10.07
N ARG A 23 10.73 14.90 9.56
CA ARG A 23 9.56 14.22 10.15
C ARG A 23 9.70 12.71 10.08
N LEU A 24 8.89 12.01 10.88
CA LEU A 24 8.74 10.57 10.78
C LEU A 24 7.58 10.26 9.81
N LEU A 25 7.90 9.59 8.71
CA LEU A 25 6.88 9.03 7.82
C LEU A 25 6.34 7.75 8.42
N SER A 26 5.05 7.50 8.23
CA SER A 26 4.39 6.26 8.60
C SER A 26 3.32 5.90 7.58
N GLY A 27 3.23 4.62 7.25
CA GLY A 27 2.22 4.06 6.36
C GLY A 27 2.14 2.56 6.50
N SER A 28 1.31 1.96 5.69
CA SER A 28 1.05 0.53 5.64
C SER A 28 1.67 -0.11 4.41
N GLY A 29 1.78 -1.42 4.41
CA GLY A 29 2.20 -2.22 3.27
C GLY A 29 1.83 -3.68 3.46
N PHE A 30 2.11 -4.49 2.45
CA PHE A 30 1.86 -5.92 2.53
C PHE A 30 2.88 -6.71 1.71
N VAL A 31 3.09 -7.95 2.11
CA VAL A 31 4.01 -8.87 1.43
C VAL A 31 3.37 -9.36 0.12
N VAL A 32 4.07 -9.18 -1.01
CA VAL A 32 3.60 -9.54 -2.36
C VAL A 32 4.46 -10.63 -3.00
N ASP A 33 5.64 -10.88 -2.47
CA ASP A 33 6.58 -11.92 -2.90
C ASP A 33 7.55 -12.21 -1.76
N ASP A 34 8.42 -13.21 -1.89
CA ASP A 34 9.46 -13.52 -0.91
C ASP A 34 10.26 -12.26 -0.59
N ASP A 35 10.26 -11.86 0.68
CA ASP A 35 10.97 -10.68 1.18
C ASP A 35 10.60 -9.34 0.48
N LEU A 36 9.49 -9.27 -0.25
CA LEU A 36 9.07 -8.08 -1.00
C LEU A 36 7.76 -7.51 -0.50
N VAL A 37 7.79 -6.24 -0.10
CA VAL A 37 6.64 -5.48 0.43
C VAL A 37 6.21 -4.40 -0.55
N VAL A 38 4.92 -4.29 -0.80
CA VAL A 38 4.29 -3.17 -1.53
C VAL A 38 3.86 -2.09 -0.54
N THR A 39 4.04 -0.84 -0.91
CA THR A 39 3.49 0.35 -0.24
C THR A 39 3.27 1.48 -1.25
N ASN A 40 2.79 2.65 -0.81
CA ASN A 40 2.75 3.83 -1.67
C ASN A 40 4.11 4.55 -1.74
N ALA A 41 4.37 5.18 -2.89
CA ALA A 41 5.56 6.00 -3.07
C ALA A 41 5.55 7.22 -2.13
N HIS A 42 4.39 7.85 -1.93
CA HIS A 42 4.30 9.02 -1.04
C HIS A 42 4.61 8.68 0.43
N VAL A 43 4.44 7.43 0.87
CA VAL A 43 4.84 6.97 2.22
C VAL A 43 6.36 7.00 2.39
N LEU A 44 7.11 6.82 1.30
CA LEU A 44 8.58 6.72 1.32
C LEU A 44 9.29 7.91 0.67
N ALA A 45 8.55 8.93 0.21
CA ALA A 45 9.15 10.08 -0.49
C ALA A 45 10.16 10.82 0.39
N GLY A 46 11.42 10.87 -0.06
CA GLY A 46 12.54 11.47 0.68
C GLY A 46 13.05 10.64 1.87
N ALA A 47 12.59 9.39 2.05
CA ALA A 47 13.04 8.54 3.15
C ALA A 47 14.53 8.20 3.01
N GLU A 48 15.30 8.44 4.08
CA GLU A 48 16.72 8.11 4.18
C GLU A 48 16.92 6.64 4.60
N ALA A 49 15.99 6.12 5.39
CA ALA A 49 15.95 4.74 5.84
C ALA A 49 14.50 4.29 6.00
N VAL A 50 14.26 3.00 5.82
CA VAL A 50 12.93 2.40 5.98
C VAL A 50 13.01 1.29 7.02
N SER A 51 12.17 1.34 8.04
CA SER A 51 11.90 0.22 8.94
C SER A 51 10.53 -0.38 8.61
N VAL A 52 10.45 -1.69 8.71
CA VAL A 52 9.25 -2.48 8.48
C VAL A 52 8.94 -3.24 9.76
N ASP A 53 7.77 -2.97 10.33
CA ASP A 53 7.29 -3.59 11.56
C ASP A 53 6.16 -4.56 11.22
N THR A 54 6.26 -5.79 11.69
CA THR A 54 5.23 -6.82 11.56
C THR A 54 4.19 -6.73 12.67
N SER A 55 3.03 -7.34 12.48
CA SER A 55 1.93 -7.34 13.44
C SER A 55 2.26 -8.02 14.78
N ASP A 56 3.27 -8.90 14.83
CA ASP A 56 3.79 -9.54 16.04
C ASP A 56 4.98 -8.79 16.68
N GLY A 57 5.29 -7.58 16.18
CA GLY A 57 6.27 -6.68 16.79
C GLY A 57 7.71 -6.87 16.31
N GLU A 58 7.97 -7.71 15.30
CA GLU A 58 9.29 -7.82 14.71
C GLU A 58 9.59 -6.56 13.88
N ARG A 59 10.81 -6.01 14.02
CA ARG A 59 11.28 -4.86 13.23
C ARG A 59 12.47 -5.24 12.36
N ARG A 60 12.40 -4.86 11.07
CA ARG A 60 13.46 -5.11 10.11
C ARG A 60 13.78 -3.86 9.27
N ALA A 61 14.99 -3.78 8.77
CA ALA A 61 15.38 -2.76 7.80
C ALA A 61 14.86 -3.13 6.41
N GLY A 62 14.30 -2.16 5.72
CA GLY A 62 13.85 -2.27 4.34
C GLY A 62 14.77 -1.53 3.38
N ILE A 63 14.87 -2.03 2.15
CA ILE A 63 15.60 -1.42 1.04
C ILE A 63 14.60 -1.15 -0.09
N VAL A 64 14.43 0.10 -0.49
CA VAL A 64 13.56 0.45 -1.60
C VAL A 64 14.18 -0.04 -2.91
N VAL A 65 13.46 -0.88 -3.64
CA VAL A 65 13.93 -1.53 -4.89
C VAL A 65 13.09 -1.17 -6.12
N ALA A 66 11.97 -0.48 -5.91
CA ALA A 66 11.22 0.21 -6.96
C ALA A 66 10.50 1.41 -6.35
N PHE A 67 10.42 2.50 -7.10
CA PHE A 67 9.76 3.73 -6.66
C PHE A 67 9.16 4.43 -7.87
N ASP A 68 7.84 4.46 -7.96
CA ASP A 68 7.12 5.11 -9.06
C ASP A 68 6.21 6.23 -8.54
N PRO A 69 6.63 7.50 -8.65
CA PRO A 69 5.83 8.63 -8.22
C PRO A 69 4.57 8.86 -9.08
N ARG A 70 4.49 8.29 -10.27
CA ARG A 70 3.34 8.46 -11.16
C ARG A 70 2.18 7.57 -10.77
N THR A 71 2.44 6.29 -10.50
CA THR A 71 1.42 5.35 -10.01
C THR A 71 1.20 5.45 -8.51
N ASP A 72 2.12 6.12 -7.79
CA ASP A 72 2.15 6.19 -6.32
C ASP A 72 2.35 4.81 -5.67
N LEU A 73 3.26 4.01 -6.22
CA LEU A 73 3.64 2.71 -5.67
C LEU A 73 5.14 2.62 -5.44
N ALA A 74 5.52 1.85 -4.44
CA ALA A 74 6.91 1.50 -4.16
C ALA A 74 7.02 0.05 -3.70
N LEU A 75 8.20 -0.55 -3.93
CA LEU A 75 8.56 -1.88 -3.43
C LEU A 75 9.75 -1.77 -2.48
N VAL A 76 9.62 -2.45 -1.37
CA VAL A 76 10.64 -2.54 -0.31
C VAL A 76 11.06 -3.99 -0.15
N ARG A 77 12.35 -4.28 -0.32
CA ARG A 77 12.93 -5.58 0.00
C ARG A 77 13.29 -5.63 1.48
N VAL A 78 12.84 -6.67 2.16
CA VAL A 78 13.02 -6.87 3.60
C VAL A 78 13.59 -8.27 3.84
N ARG A 79 14.92 -8.39 3.91
CA ARG A 79 15.58 -9.69 4.01
C ARG A 79 15.17 -10.44 5.26
N GLY A 80 14.80 -11.70 5.08
CA GLY A 80 14.39 -12.61 6.15
C GLY A 80 13.10 -12.19 6.83
N LEU A 81 12.18 -11.54 6.10
CA LEU A 81 10.87 -11.14 6.62
C LEU A 81 10.03 -12.36 7.02
N ASP A 82 10.15 -13.46 6.27
CA ASP A 82 9.50 -14.76 6.52
C ASP A 82 7.98 -14.63 6.79
N ARG A 83 7.31 -13.92 5.90
CA ARG A 83 5.85 -13.74 5.93
C ARG A 83 5.24 -14.20 4.59
N PRO A 84 4.06 -14.83 4.61
CA PRO A 84 3.44 -15.32 3.38
C PRO A 84 3.10 -14.17 2.44
N ALA A 85 3.40 -14.35 1.15
CA ALA A 85 2.94 -13.42 0.13
C ALA A 85 1.42 -13.49 -0.02
N LEU A 86 0.77 -12.32 -0.16
CA LEU A 86 -0.65 -12.25 -0.48
C LEU A 86 -0.85 -12.37 -1.99
N PRO A 87 -1.74 -13.25 -2.44
CA PRO A 87 -2.07 -13.34 -3.85
C PRO A 87 -2.77 -12.06 -4.31
N LEU A 88 -2.50 -11.69 -5.57
CA LEU A 88 -3.15 -10.54 -6.21
C LEU A 88 -4.33 -11.04 -7.05
N SER A 89 -5.43 -10.31 -7.01
CA SER A 89 -6.63 -10.55 -7.81
C SER A 89 -7.16 -9.22 -8.35
N ASP A 90 -8.15 -9.27 -9.21
CA ASP A 90 -8.86 -8.09 -9.69
C ASP A 90 -10.18 -7.94 -8.93
N ALA A 91 -10.80 -6.77 -8.99
CA ALA A 91 -12.11 -6.51 -8.40
C ALA A 91 -13.07 -5.94 -9.44
N ALA A 92 -14.34 -6.28 -9.29
CA ALA A 92 -15.45 -5.72 -10.03
C ALA A 92 -16.27 -4.73 -9.18
N GLU A 93 -17.08 -3.93 -9.82
CA GLU A 93 -18.07 -3.09 -9.14
C GLU A 93 -19.03 -3.96 -8.33
N GLY A 94 -19.31 -3.55 -7.10
CA GLY A 94 -20.12 -4.28 -6.13
C GLY A 94 -19.36 -5.28 -5.26
N ASP A 95 -18.09 -5.59 -5.58
CA ASP A 95 -17.27 -6.44 -4.73
C ASP A 95 -17.03 -5.80 -3.37
N GLN A 96 -16.97 -6.66 -2.34
CA GLN A 96 -16.79 -6.25 -0.95
C GLN A 96 -15.62 -7.00 -0.32
N GLY A 97 -15.03 -6.37 0.68
CA GLY A 97 -13.92 -6.96 1.40
C GLY A 97 -13.53 -6.16 2.63
N VAL A 98 -12.29 -6.33 3.06
CA VAL A 98 -11.70 -5.57 4.15
C VAL A 98 -10.38 -4.94 3.72
N LEU A 99 -10.13 -3.72 4.18
CA LEU A 99 -8.84 -3.07 4.13
C LEU A 99 -8.13 -3.27 5.49
N LEU A 100 -6.82 -3.38 5.45
CA LEU A 100 -5.98 -3.47 6.63
C LEU A 100 -4.93 -2.35 6.59
N GLY A 101 -4.72 -1.67 7.71
CA GLY A 101 -3.76 -0.57 7.79
C GLY A 101 -3.38 -0.21 9.21
N TYR A 102 -2.43 0.71 9.33
CA TYR A 102 -1.92 1.23 10.61
C TYR A 102 -2.23 2.73 10.73
N PRO A 103 -3.50 3.11 10.95
CA PRO A 103 -3.91 4.51 10.99
C PRO A 103 -3.15 5.27 12.08
N GLY A 104 -2.65 6.45 11.72
CA GLY A 104 -1.80 7.26 12.61
C GLY A 104 -0.45 6.63 12.99
N GLY A 105 -0.06 5.50 12.37
CA GLY A 105 1.10 4.70 12.77
C GLY A 105 0.88 3.92 14.08
N GLY A 106 -0.37 3.78 14.50
CA GLY A 106 -0.81 3.03 15.69
C GLY A 106 -0.91 1.53 15.48
N ASP A 107 -1.92 0.91 16.08
CA ASP A 107 -2.21 -0.51 15.94
C ASP A 107 -2.82 -0.82 14.57
N LEU A 108 -2.69 -2.08 14.14
CA LEU A 108 -3.34 -2.54 12.92
C LEU A 108 -4.86 -2.57 13.10
N GLU A 109 -5.55 -1.96 12.15
CA GLU A 109 -7.01 -1.96 12.09
C GLU A 109 -7.51 -2.66 10.82
N VAL A 110 -8.72 -3.20 10.93
CA VAL A 110 -9.43 -3.88 9.83
C VAL A 110 -10.75 -3.17 9.62
N GLN A 111 -10.99 -2.69 8.39
CA GLN A 111 -12.19 -1.93 8.06
C GLN A 111 -12.87 -2.50 6.81
N PRO A 112 -14.20 -2.48 6.71
CA PRO A 112 -14.90 -2.93 5.52
C PRO A 112 -14.73 -1.94 4.37
N PHE A 113 -14.78 -2.45 3.14
CA PHE A 113 -14.94 -1.65 1.94
C PHE A 113 -15.93 -2.28 0.95
N ALA A 114 -16.47 -1.45 0.05
CA ALA A 114 -17.22 -1.89 -1.12
C ALA A 114 -16.75 -1.13 -2.36
N VAL A 115 -16.52 -1.83 -3.46
CA VAL A 115 -16.11 -1.23 -4.73
C VAL A 115 -17.31 -0.58 -5.40
N ALA A 116 -17.24 0.74 -5.59
CA ALA A 116 -18.27 1.51 -6.26
C ALA A 116 -18.01 1.61 -7.77
N GLU A 117 -16.74 1.80 -8.18
CA GLU A 117 -16.39 2.04 -9.58
C GLU A 117 -14.93 1.64 -9.87
N ARG A 118 -14.67 1.31 -11.15
CA ARG A 118 -13.31 1.11 -11.69
C ARG A 118 -13.01 2.24 -12.66
N VAL A 119 -11.96 3.03 -12.41
CA VAL A 119 -11.65 4.25 -13.19
C VAL A 119 -10.20 4.28 -13.64
N ASP A 120 -9.97 4.76 -14.85
CA ASP A 120 -8.66 5.21 -15.32
C ASP A 120 -8.56 6.72 -15.06
N ALA A 121 -8.06 7.09 -13.89
CA ALA A 121 -8.02 8.47 -13.43
C ALA A 121 -6.78 9.21 -13.93
N ARG A 122 -7.01 10.39 -14.52
CA ARG A 122 -5.94 11.34 -14.85
C ARG A 122 -5.74 12.30 -13.71
N GLY A 123 -4.50 12.51 -13.32
CA GLY A 123 -4.12 13.42 -12.24
C GLY A 123 -2.66 13.82 -12.37
N ARG A 124 -2.06 14.14 -11.23
CA ARG A 124 -0.63 14.52 -11.15
C ARG A 124 0.12 13.43 -10.37
N ASP A 125 1.44 13.35 -10.58
CA ASP A 125 2.32 12.53 -9.76
C ASP A 125 2.32 13.00 -8.29
N ILE A 126 2.98 12.25 -7.40
CA ILE A 126 3.00 12.59 -5.97
C ILE A 126 3.68 13.94 -5.67
N TYR A 127 4.41 14.52 -6.62
CA TYR A 127 5.11 15.80 -6.51
C TYR A 127 4.39 16.95 -7.23
N ASP A 128 3.22 16.70 -7.80
CA ASP A 128 2.46 17.65 -8.60
C ASP A 128 3.24 18.22 -9.82
N ARG A 129 4.14 17.41 -10.40
CA ARG A 129 5.05 17.84 -11.48
C ARG A 129 4.64 17.34 -12.85
N THR A 130 4.26 16.08 -12.97
CA THR A 130 3.95 15.43 -14.24
C THR A 130 2.56 14.85 -14.26
N GLU A 131 1.93 14.78 -15.43
CA GLU A 131 0.67 14.06 -15.58
C GLU A 131 0.87 12.56 -15.33
N ALA A 132 -0.10 11.98 -14.65
CA ALA A 132 -0.15 10.56 -14.30
C ALA A 132 -1.52 9.98 -14.64
N LEU A 133 -1.51 8.81 -15.23
CA LEU A 133 -2.69 7.96 -15.39
C LEU A 133 -2.59 6.85 -14.35
N ARG A 134 -3.61 6.71 -13.50
CA ARG A 134 -3.70 5.66 -12.50
C ARG A 134 -4.96 4.83 -12.72
N ARG A 135 -4.81 3.53 -12.72
CA ARG A 135 -5.92 2.59 -12.67
C ARG A 135 -6.33 2.41 -11.22
N ILE A 136 -7.53 2.87 -10.89
CA ILE A 136 -8.00 2.91 -9.50
C ILE A 136 -9.35 2.24 -9.34
N LEU A 137 -9.62 1.84 -8.10
CA LEU A 137 -10.94 1.55 -7.58
C LEU A 137 -11.42 2.76 -6.79
N VAL A 138 -12.64 3.18 -7.01
CA VAL A 138 -13.39 4.06 -6.11
C VAL A 138 -14.13 3.17 -5.15
N VAL A 139 -13.93 3.35 -3.85
CA VAL A 139 -14.49 2.47 -2.83
C VAL A 139 -15.19 3.26 -1.74
N GLY A 140 -16.30 2.72 -1.22
CA GLY A 140 -16.88 3.16 0.04
C GLY A 140 -16.07 2.55 1.18
N ALA A 141 -15.31 3.36 1.89
CA ALA A 141 -14.47 2.95 3.01
C ALA A 141 -14.04 4.17 3.84
N GLU A 142 -13.85 3.99 5.14
CA GLU A 142 -13.19 4.97 5.99
C GLU A 142 -11.67 4.74 5.92
N VAL A 143 -10.94 5.69 5.36
CA VAL A 143 -9.48 5.64 5.24
C VAL A 143 -8.87 6.83 5.96
N ARG A 144 -7.85 6.57 6.76
CA ARG A 144 -7.17 7.58 7.59
C ARG A 144 -5.68 7.66 7.24
N PRO A 145 -5.01 8.78 7.54
CA PRO A 145 -3.56 8.86 7.43
C PRO A 145 -2.88 7.68 8.13
N GLY A 146 -2.00 6.96 7.42
CA GLY A 146 -1.36 5.73 7.90
C GLY A 146 -1.91 4.46 7.24
N ASP A 147 -3.13 4.46 6.72
CA ASP A 147 -3.69 3.32 5.95
C ASP A 147 -3.09 3.23 4.54
N SER A 148 -2.49 4.30 4.04
CA SER A 148 -1.82 4.36 2.74
C SER A 148 -0.83 3.21 2.57
N GLY A 149 -0.92 2.49 1.46
CA GLY A 149 -0.13 1.30 1.14
C GLY A 149 -0.71 -0.01 1.67
N GLY A 150 -1.74 0.05 2.50
CA GLY A 150 -2.41 -1.12 3.05
C GLY A 150 -3.19 -1.92 1.99
N PRO A 151 -3.31 -3.25 2.17
CA PRO A 151 -4.03 -4.10 1.24
C PRO A 151 -5.55 -3.97 1.42
N MET A 152 -6.27 -3.91 0.32
CA MET A 152 -7.70 -4.21 0.26
C MET A 152 -7.87 -5.65 -0.24
N VAL A 153 -8.51 -6.50 0.56
CA VAL A 153 -8.63 -7.93 0.26
C VAL A 153 -10.08 -8.38 0.13
N ASN A 154 -10.31 -9.30 -0.79
CA ASN A 154 -11.61 -9.96 -0.98
C ASN A 154 -11.85 -11.07 0.06
N ALA A 155 -12.98 -11.77 -0.05
CA ALA A 155 -13.35 -12.85 0.86
C ALA A 155 -12.39 -14.06 0.81
N ALA A 156 -11.62 -14.24 -0.24
CA ALA A 156 -10.60 -15.28 -0.35
C ALA A 156 -9.25 -14.87 0.28
N GLY A 157 -9.10 -13.59 0.67
CA GLY A 157 -7.85 -13.02 1.17
C GLY A 157 -6.85 -12.66 0.07
N GLU A 158 -7.34 -12.45 -1.15
CA GLU A 158 -6.57 -11.97 -2.26
C GLU A 158 -6.62 -10.44 -2.30
N VAL A 159 -5.49 -9.79 -2.54
CA VAL A 159 -5.42 -8.33 -2.65
C VAL A 159 -6.04 -7.90 -3.96
N VAL A 160 -7.00 -6.99 -3.90
CA VAL A 160 -7.68 -6.40 -5.06
C VAL A 160 -7.31 -4.93 -5.28
N GLY A 161 -6.66 -4.29 -4.32
CA GLY A 161 -6.20 -2.91 -4.43
C GLY A 161 -5.25 -2.50 -3.32
N VAL A 162 -4.53 -1.41 -3.55
CA VAL A 162 -3.62 -0.76 -2.60
C VAL A 162 -4.23 0.57 -2.19
N THR A 163 -4.57 0.73 -0.93
CA THR A 163 -5.14 1.97 -0.38
C THR A 163 -4.18 3.14 -0.60
N PHE A 164 -4.64 4.29 -1.13
CA PHE A 164 -3.70 5.39 -1.35
C PHE A 164 -4.24 6.80 -1.06
N ALA A 165 -5.53 7.05 -1.12
CA ALA A 165 -6.08 8.38 -0.91
C ALA A 165 -7.55 8.35 -0.48
N VAL A 166 -8.00 9.46 0.09
CA VAL A 166 -9.39 9.75 0.43
C VAL A 166 -9.92 10.81 -0.54
N ALA A 167 -11.19 10.77 -0.87
CA ALA A 167 -11.81 11.81 -1.68
C ALA A 167 -11.83 13.15 -0.90
N PRO A 168 -11.44 14.27 -1.52
CA PRO A 168 -11.30 15.56 -0.81
C PRO A 168 -12.59 16.04 -0.13
N ASP A 169 -13.74 15.71 -0.74
CA ASP A 169 -15.07 16.23 -0.32
C ASP A 169 -15.94 15.15 0.36
N ARG A 170 -15.41 13.92 0.53
CA ARG A 170 -16.18 12.78 1.05
C ARG A 170 -15.30 11.82 1.85
N GLU A 171 -15.43 11.86 3.17
CA GLU A 171 -14.66 11.01 4.08
C GLU A 171 -15.02 9.52 3.99
N ASP A 172 -16.22 9.21 3.46
CA ASP A 172 -16.71 7.84 3.23
C ASP A 172 -16.28 7.24 1.87
N VAL A 173 -15.52 7.99 1.07
CA VAL A 173 -15.03 7.55 -0.25
C VAL A 173 -13.51 7.58 -0.27
N ALA A 174 -12.94 6.46 -0.63
CA ALA A 174 -11.49 6.31 -0.79
C ALA A 174 -11.12 5.76 -2.17
N TYR A 175 -9.85 5.83 -2.46
CA TYR A 175 -9.27 5.33 -3.71
C TYR A 175 -8.22 4.27 -3.42
N ALA A 176 -8.24 3.19 -4.21
CA ALA A 176 -7.21 2.16 -4.20
C ALA A 176 -6.58 2.00 -5.58
N ILE A 177 -5.27 1.81 -5.62
CA ILE A 177 -4.54 1.50 -6.86
C ILE A 177 -4.82 0.04 -7.19
N ARG A 178 -5.20 -0.25 -8.44
CA ARG A 178 -5.49 -1.61 -8.90
C ARG A 178 -4.23 -2.47 -8.95
N THR A 179 -4.37 -3.74 -8.66
CA THR A 179 -3.28 -4.71 -8.55
C THR A 179 -2.45 -4.88 -9.81
N GLU A 180 -3.00 -4.61 -10.99
CA GLU A 180 -2.25 -4.65 -12.25
C GLU A 180 -1.06 -3.65 -12.25
N GLU A 181 -1.15 -2.53 -11.52
CA GLU A 181 -0.04 -1.61 -11.36
C GLU A 181 1.05 -2.18 -10.43
N VAL A 182 0.65 -2.95 -9.42
CA VAL A 182 1.59 -3.70 -8.55
C VAL A 182 2.36 -4.74 -9.37
N VAL A 183 1.66 -5.49 -10.24
CA VAL A 183 2.29 -6.48 -11.13
C VAL A 183 3.32 -5.83 -12.06
N ARG A 184 2.98 -4.67 -12.64
CA ARG A 184 3.91 -3.90 -13.49
C ARG A 184 5.13 -3.43 -12.71
N LEU A 185 4.92 -2.83 -11.54
CA LEU A 185 6.02 -2.34 -10.72
C LEU A 185 6.93 -3.48 -10.27
N ARG A 186 6.36 -4.63 -9.89
CA ARG A 186 7.13 -5.81 -9.49
C ARG A 186 8.04 -6.31 -10.60
N SER A 187 7.59 -6.30 -11.86
CA SER A 187 8.44 -6.70 -12.99
C SER A 187 9.60 -5.72 -13.28
N ALA A 188 9.52 -4.50 -12.76
CA ALA A 188 10.54 -3.46 -12.87
C ALA A 188 11.43 -3.34 -11.62
N ALA A 189 11.26 -4.22 -10.62
CA ALA A 189 12.04 -4.17 -9.37
C ALA A 189 13.54 -4.35 -9.63
N SER A 190 14.36 -3.48 -9.03
CA SER A 190 15.81 -3.52 -9.12
C SER A 190 16.43 -4.54 -8.17
N ALA A 191 17.59 -5.09 -8.52
CA ALA A 191 18.42 -5.81 -7.56
C ALA A 191 19.10 -4.85 -6.55
N GLU A 192 19.36 -3.62 -6.96
CA GLU A 192 20.04 -2.58 -6.20
C GLU A 192 19.04 -1.57 -5.61
N PRO A 193 19.41 -0.84 -4.53
CA PRO A 193 18.60 0.23 -3.98
C PRO A 193 18.29 1.30 -5.03
N VAL A 194 17.06 1.83 -4.98
CA VAL A 194 16.64 2.98 -5.80
C VAL A 194 16.36 4.20 -4.91
N ALA A 195 16.52 5.39 -5.50
CA ALA A 195 16.22 6.63 -4.79
C ALA A 195 14.71 6.80 -4.55
N THR A 196 14.36 7.36 -3.40
CA THR A 196 12.98 7.66 -2.97
C THR A 196 12.51 9.06 -3.41
N GLY A 197 13.27 9.70 -4.30
CA GLY A 197 12.97 11.04 -4.76
C GLY A 197 13.14 12.13 -3.70
N PRO A 198 12.71 13.36 -4.01
CA PRO A 198 12.74 14.45 -3.04
C PRO A 198 11.64 14.32 -1.98
N CYS A 199 11.69 15.19 -0.99
CA CYS A 199 10.61 15.40 -0.04
C CYS A 199 9.32 15.86 -0.73
N ARG A 200 8.19 15.43 -0.21
CA ARG A 200 6.84 15.82 -0.64
C ARG A 200 6.25 16.85 0.34
#